data_98eabc2f4ecba0105fbbea968c91b26e
#
_entry.id   98eabc2f4ecba0105fbbea968c91b26e
#
_cell.length_a   1.000
_cell.length_b   1.000
_cell.length_c   1.000
_cell.angle_alpha   90.00
_cell.angle_beta   90.00
_cell.angle_gamma   90.00
#
_symmetry.space_group_name_H-M   'P 1'
#
loop_
_entity.id
_entity.type
_entity.pdbx_description
1 polymer ?
#
loop_
_entity_poly.entity_id
_entity_poly.type
_entity_poly.pdbx_seq_one_letter_code
_entity_poly.pdbx_strand_id
1 'polypeptide(L)'
;MDLSRESYTDFAEVYDEFMDNTPYEEWCERLIHIIGEYGISKPVSEEELAALSEEEAALASEKNLILDLGCGTGTLTEMMADAGYDMMGIDMSYDMLQVAMDKQAESGHNIMYLCQDMRELELYCTVGTVVCVCDSINYVLEDEEVIETFKRINNYLFPKGLFIFDFNTDYKYAEVIGDTTIAENREDCSFIWENFYDEESHINEYDLTIFVREEEDEDIFHRFQETHFQRGYKMQEMLHFVKSAGMDFVFAIDADTNGEVTEITERVLMICREKGK
;
A
#
# COMPACT_ATOMS: atom_id res chain seq x y z
N MET A 1 -2.42 -21.50 11.22
CA MET A 1 -2.71 -21.54 9.78
C MET A 1 -2.65 -20.10 9.37
N ASP A 2 -1.74 -19.72 8.51
CA ASP A 2 -1.55 -18.30 8.13
C ASP A 2 -2.67 -17.95 7.15
N LEU A 3 -3.71 -17.30 7.67
CA LEU A 3 -4.93 -16.93 6.93
C LEU A 3 -4.70 -15.78 5.93
N SER A 4 -3.53 -15.14 5.94
CA SER A 4 -3.21 -14.00 5.09
C SER A 4 -2.71 -14.39 3.68
N ARG A 5 -2.49 -15.69 3.39
CA ARG A 5 -1.87 -16.14 2.13
C ARG A 5 -2.84 -16.42 0.98
N GLU A 6 -4.13 -16.32 1.21
CA GLU A 6 -5.16 -16.62 0.19
C GLU A 6 -6.02 -15.40 -0.17
N SER A 7 -5.62 -14.19 0.24
CA SER A 7 -6.33 -12.95 -0.08
C SER A 7 -5.95 -12.44 -1.47
N TYR A 8 -6.91 -11.85 -2.17
CA TYR A 8 -6.73 -11.22 -3.49
C TYR A 8 -6.32 -12.17 -4.63
N THR A 9 -6.90 -13.37 -4.70
CA THR A 9 -6.70 -14.29 -5.83
C THR A 9 -7.67 -13.96 -6.96
N ASP A 10 -8.90 -14.40 -6.84
CA ASP A 10 -9.93 -14.17 -7.87
C ASP A 10 -10.42 -12.71 -7.92
N PHE A 11 -10.22 -11.95 -6.84
CA PHE A 11 -10.56 -10.53 -6.77
C PHE A 11 -9.65 -9.65 -7.63
N ALA A 12 -8.41 -10.07 -7.89
CA ALA A 12 -7.45 -9.29 -8.66
C ALA A 12 -7.96 -8.92 -10.06
N GLU A 13 -8.73 -9.80 -10.71
CA GLU A 13 -9.25 -9.59 -12.08
C GLU A 13 -10.24 -8.40 -12.17
N VAL A 14 -11.00 -8.15 -11.10
CA VAL A 14 -12.02 -7.10 -11.07
C VAL A 14 -11.71 -5.98 -10.07
N TYR A 15 -10.55 -6.05 -9.42
CA TYR A 15 -10.15 -5.09 -8.40
C TYR A 15 -10.17 -3.64 -8.92
N ASP A 16 -9.55 -3.42 -10.06
CA ASP A 16 -9.46 -2.06 -10.63
C ASP A 16 -10.83 -1.51 -11.04
N GLU A 17 -11.77 -2.37 -11.43
CA GLU A 17 -13.13 -1.94 -11.73
C GLU A 17 -13.82 -1.40 -10.48
N PHE A 18 -13.72 -2.11 -9.34
CA PHE A 18 -14.31 -1.66 -8.08
C PHE A 18 -13.57 -0.46 -7.48
N MET A 19 -12.31 -0.26 -7.84
CA MET A 19 -11.48 0.85 -7.37
C MET A 19 -11.52 2.09 -8.30
N ASP A 20 -12.39 2.12 -9.32
CA ASP A 20 -12.48 3.21 -10.31
C ASP A 20 -12.89 4.57 -9.69
N ASN A 21 -13.56 4.56 -8.52
CA ASN A 21 -13.89 5.75 -7.75
C ASN A 21 -12.81 6.16 -6.74
N THR A 22 -11.71 5.39 -6.65
CA THR A 22 -10.60 5.70 -5.75
C THR A 22 -9.80 6.88 -6.30
N PRO A 23 -9.51 7.91 -5.50
CA PRO A 23 -8.86 9.12 -5.98
C PRO A 23 -7.34 8.93 -6.12
N TYR A 24 -6.90 7.96 -6.92
CA TYR A 24 -5.49 7.64 -7.14
C TYR A 24 -4.67 8.83 -7.64
N GLU A 25 -5.26 9.67 -8.52
CA GLU A 25 -4.60 10.87 -9.02
C GLU A 25 -4.26 11.84 -7.88
N GLU A 26 -5.24 12.10 -6.99
CA GLU A 26 -5.04 12.98 -5.83
C GLU A 26 -4.02 12.39 -4.83
N TRP A 27 -4.03 11.07 -4.65
CA TRP A 27 -3.06 10.40 -3.78
C TRP A 27 -1.65 10.47 -4.37
N CYS A 28 -1.50 10.21 -5.66
CA CYS A 28 -0.22 10.31 -6.37
C CYS A 28 0.36 11.74 -6.27
N GLU A 29 -0.43 12.75 -6.59
CA GLU A 29 -0.02 14.16 -6.48
C GLU A 29 0.41 14.52 -5.05
N ARG A 30 -0.33 14.07 -4.05
CA ARG A 30 -0.02 14.27 -2.63
C ARG A 30 1.29 13.60 -2.24
N LEU A 31 1.50 12.34 -2.62
CA LEU A 31 2.73 11.62 -2.35
C LEU A 31 3.94 12.30 -3.00
N ILE A 32 3.83 12.69 -4.27
CA ILE A 32 4.86 13.43 -5.00
C ILE A 32 5.20 14.75 -4.29
N HIS A 33 4.19 15.49 -3.84
CA HIS A 33 4.40 16.73 -3.09
C HIS A 33 5.15 16.49 -1.76
N ILE A 34 4.72 15.48 -0.98
CA ILE A 34 5.36 15.11 0.29
C ILE A 34 6.81 14.66 0.07
N ILE A 35 7.04 13.81 -0.93
CA ILE A 35 8.40 13.34 -1.28
C ILE A 35 9.28 14.51 -1.72
N GLY A 36 8.74 15.42 -2.52
CA GLY A 36 9.47 16.60 -3.01
C GLY A 36 9.84 17.59 -1.89
N GLU A 37 8.98 17.75 -0.88
CA GLU A 37 9.20 18.70 0.22
C GLU A 37 10.03 18.12 1.36
N TYR A 38 9.77 16.87 1.73
CA TYR A 38 10.34 16.27 2.94
C TYR A 38 11.35 15.15 2.64
N GLY A 39 11.31 14.55 1.46
CA GLY A 39 12.09 13.38 1.08
C GLY A 39 13.43 13.70 0.43
N ILE A 40 14.06 12.64 -0.03
CA ILE A 40 15.34 12.70 -0.74
C ILE A 40 15.25 12.15 -2.17
N SER A 41 14.18 11.38 -2.47
CA SER A 41 13.91 10.80 -3.79
C SER A 41 13.42 11.88 -4.76
N LYS A 42 13.87 11.80 -5.99
CA LYS A 42 13.45 12.67 -7.09
C LYS A 42 13.51 11.93 -8.42
N PRO A 43 12.76 12.33 -9.41
CA PRO A 43 12.96 11.86 -10.77
C PRO A 43 14.38 12.11 -11.24
N VAL A 44 14.99 11.12 -11.91
CA VAL A 44 16.36 11.20 -12.47
C VAL A 44 16.33 10.58 -13.86
N SER A 45 16.77 11.33 -14.86
CA SER A 45 16.83 10.84 -16.22
C SER A 45 18.03 9.90 -16.44
N GLU A 46 17.92 9.02 -17.44
CA GLU A 46 19.04 8.16 -17.86
C GLU A 46 20.27 8.98 -18.28
N GLU A 47 20.07 10.17 -18.88
CA GLU A 47 21.16 11.07 -19.27
C GLU A 47 21.90 11.62 -18.06
N GLU A 48 21.17 11.96 -16.98
CA GLU A 48 21.78 12.41 -15.72
C GLU A 48 22.59 11.29 -15.06
N LEU A 49 22.04 10.06 -15.02
CA LEU A 49 22.77 8.90 -14.48
C LEU A 49 24.02 8.55 -15.31
N ALA A 50 23.91 8.60 -16.65
CA ALA A 50 25.02 8.31 -17.55
C ALA A 50 26.18 9.33 -17.46
N ALA A 51 25.92 10.53 -16.93
CA ALA A 51 26.92 11.56 -16.70
C ALA A 51 27.75 11.36 -15.41
N LEU A 52 27.33 10.43 -14.53
CA LEU A 52 27.96 10.11 -13.25
C LEU A 52 28.99 8.97 -13.41
N SER A 53 29.90 8.82 -12.45
CA SER A 53 30.68 7.59 -12.31
C SER A 53 29.76 6.41 -11.91
N GLU A 54 30.19 5.18 -12.14
CA GLU A 54 29.42 3.97 -11.79
C GLU A 54 28.99 3.96 -10.31
N GLU A 55 29.87 4.37 -9.40
CA GLU A 55 29.59 4.44 -7.96
C GLU A 55 28.56 5.53 -7.62
N GLU A 56 28.69 6.72 -8.22
CA GLU A 56 27.74 7.82 -8.04
C GLU A 56 26.38 7.49 -8.65
N ALA A 57 26.33 6.84 -9.82
CA ALA A 57 25.11 6.42 -10.47
C ALA A 57 24.35 5.37 -9.62
N ALA A 58 25.06 4.35 -9.10
CA ALA A 58 24.47 3.36 -8.21
C ALA A 58 23.87 4.00 -6.95
N LEU A 59 24.61 4.91 -6.31
CA LEU A 59 24.14 5.63 -5.13
C LEU A 59 22.93 6.54 -5.44
N ALA A 60 22.94 7.18 -6.62
CA ALA A 60 21.82 8.01 -7.08
C ALA A 60 20.58 7.16 -7.36
N SER A 61 20.71 5.98 -7.97
CA SER A 61 19.62 5.05 -8.19
C SER A 61 18.99 4.61 -6.87
N GLU A 62 19.77 4.09 -5.92
CA GLU A 62 19.25 3.67 -4.61
C GLU A 62 18.53 4.80 -3.87
N LYS A 63 19.11 6.00 -3.88
CA LYS A 63 18.53 7.18 -3.23
C LYS A 63 17.21 7.62 -3.86
N ASN A 64 17.05 7.45 -5.16
CA ASN A 64 15.87 7.93 -5.89
C ASN A 64 14.81 6.84 -6.09
N LEU A 65 15.15 5.56 -5.90
CA LEU A 65 14.23 4.44 -5.96
C LEU A 65 13.14 4.57 -4.90
N ILE A 66 11.91 4.37 -5.32
CA ILE A 66 10.73 4.32 -4.45
C ILE A 66 10.18 2.90 -4.45
N LEU A 67 10.00 2.36 -3.25
CA LEU A 67 9.30 1.10 -3.03
C LEU A 67 7.81 1.37 -2.74
N ASP A 68 6.93 0.79 -3.55
CA ASP A 68 5.50 0.68 -3.28
C ASP A 68 5.25 -0.69 -2.62
N LEU A 69 4.98 -0.67 -1.31
CA LEU A 69 4.85 -1.85 -0.45
C LEU A 69 3.37 -2.17 -0.22
N GLY A 70 2.90 -3.31 -0.71
CA GLY A 70 1.48 -3.63 -0.87
C GLY A 70 0.93 -2.94 -2.11
N CYS A 71 1.64 -3.06 -3.25
CA CYS A 71 1.33 -2.32 -4.47
C CYS A 71 0.07 -2.80 -5.21
N GLY A 72 -0.48 -3.98 -4.84
CA GLY A 72 -1.64 -4.56 -5.48
C GLY A 72 -1.47 -4.69 -7.00
N THR A 73 -2.45 -4.22 -7.75
CA THR A 73 -2.46 -4.19 -9.22
C THR A 73 -1.54 -3.13 -9.85
N GLY A 74 -0.72 -2.44 -9.04
CA GLY A 74 0.30 -1.50 -9.51
C GLY A 74 -0.21 -0.16 -10.04
N THR A 75 -1.49 0.18 -9.85
CA THR A 75 -2.06 1.44 -10.38
C THR A 75 -1.30 2.67 -9.89
N LEU A 76 -1.06 2.79 -8.58
CA LEU A 76 -0.29 3.91 -8.02
C LEU A 76 1.19 3.85 -8.45
N THR A 77 1.76 2.66 -8.50
CA THR A 77 3.15 2.42 -8.94
C THR A 77 3.37 2.94 -10.35
N GLU A 78 2.46 2.62 -11.30
CA GLU A 78 2.51 3.11 -12.69
C GLU A 78 2.37 4.64 -12.76
N MET A 79 1.44 5.23 -12.00
CA MET A 79 1.25 6.68 -11.98
C MET A 79 2.49 7.42 -11.47
N MET A 80 3.18 6.88 -10.48
CA MET A 80 4.44 7.46 -9.99
C MET A 80 5.59 7.27 -11.00
N ALA A 81 5.62 6.15 -11.73
CA ALA A 81 6.55 5.93 -12.83
C ALA A 81 6.30 6.91 -13.98
N ASP A 82 5.04 7.20 -14.34
CA ASP A 82 4.65 8.26 -15.29
C ASP A 82 5.15 9.65 -14.88
N ALA A 83 5.19 9.91 -13.57
CA ALA A 83 5.77 11.14 -13.03
C ALA A 83 7.31 11.15 -13.04
N GLY A 84 7.96 10.09 -13.54
CA GLY A 84 9.40 9.98 -13.76
C GLY A 84 10.19 9.43 -12.57
N TYR A 85 9.52 8.86 -11.56
CA TYR A 85 10.20 8.18 -10.46
C TYR A 85 10.63 6.76 -10.87
N ASP A 86 11.75 6.30 -10.34
CA ASP A 86 12.19 4.91 -10.41
C ASP A 86 11.43 4.11 -9.36
N MET A 87 10.71 3.05 -9.79
CA MET A 87 9.74 2.36 -8.95
C MET A 87 10.06 0.88 -8.79
N MET A 88 9.78 0.37 -7.59
CA MET A 88 9.72 -1.06 -7.27
C MET A 88 8.38 -1.33 -6.59
N GLY A 89 7.67 -2.37 -7.01
CA GLY A 89 6.43 -2.82 -6.37
C GLY A 89 6.62 -4.14 -5.63
N ILE A 90 6.07 -4.25 -4.43
CA ILE A 90 6.01 -5.50 -3.66
C ILE A 90 4.58 -5.73 -3.23
N ASP A 91 4.10 -6.94 -3.49
CA ASP A 91 2.82 -7.44 -2.96
C ASP A 91 2.95 -8.92 -2.59
N MET A 92 2.11 -9.39 -1.68
CA MET A 92 2.09 -10.81 -1.33
C MET A 92 1.23 -11.64 -2.27
N SER A 93 0.28 -11.03 -2.98
CA SER A 93 -0.59 -11.69 -3.96
C SER A 93 0.09 -11.75 -5.32
N TYR A 94 0.32 -12.98 -5.79
CA TYR A 94 0.86 -13.19 -7.13
C TYR A 94 -0.12 -12.74 -8.22
N ASP A 95 -1.41 -12.91 -8.00
CA ASP A 95 -2.46 -12.57 -8.98
C ASP A 95 -2.58 -11.05 -9.13
N MET A 96 -2.48 -10.29 -8.04
CA MET A 96 -2.36 -8.84 -8.10
C MET A 96 -1.14 -8.39 -8.91
N LEU A 97 0.02 -9.03 -8.67
CA LEU A 97 1.24 -8.72 -9.41
C LEU A 97 1.18 -9.12 -10.89
N GLN A 98 0.37 -10.12 -11.27
CA GLN A 98 0.14 -10.42 -12.69
C GLN A 98 -0.54 -9.23 -13.39
N VAL A 99 -1.58 -8.66 -12.79
CA VAL A 99 -2.25 -7.46 -13.31
C VAL A 99 -1.27 -6.28 -13.38
N ALA A 100 -0.44 -6.09 -12.35
CA ALA A 100 0.58 -5.04 -12.33
C ALA A 100 1.62 -5.22 -13.47
N MET A 101 2.07 -6.45 -13.72
CA MET A 101 2.99 -6.75 -14.82
C MET A 101 2.37 -6.57 -16.20
N ASP A 102 1.07 -6.83 -16.35
CA ASP A 102 0.36 -6.58 -17.60
C ASP A 102 0.27 -5.08 -17.88
N LYS A 103 -0.04 -4.25 -16.87
CA LYS A 103 0.01 -2.78 -16.99
C LYS A 103 1.41 -2.29 -17.36
N GLN A 104 2.46 -2.82 -16.72
CA GLN A 104 3.84 -2.51 -17.07
C GLN A 104 4.19 -2.87 -18.52
N ALA A 105 3.69 -4.00 -19.02
CA ALA A 105 3.92 -4.40 -20.41
C ALA A 105 3.27 -3.43 -21.41
N GLU A 106 2.14 -2.82 -21.04
CA GLU A 106 1.43 -1.82 -21.83
C GLU A 106 2.10 -0.43 -21.76
N SER A 107 2.49 0.02 -20.56
CA SER A 107 3.14 1.32 -20.33
C SER A 107 4.58 1.35 -20.85
N GLY A 108 5.27 0.21 -20.78
CA GLY A 108 6.69 0.09 -21.10
C GLY A 108 7.64 0.62 -20.05
N HIS A 109 7.15 0.92 -18.84
CA HIS A 109 8.01 1.32 -17.72
C HIS A 109 8.89 0.15 -17.27
N ASN A 110 10.04 0.46 -16.66
CA ASN A 110 10.95 -0.53 -16.10
C ASN A 110 10.76 -0.64 -14.59
N ILE A 111 9.64 -1.25 -14.16
CA ILE A 111 9.29 -1.45 -12.76
C ILE A 111 9.69 -2.87 -12.35
N MET A 112 10.32 -3.04 -11.19
CA MET A 112 10.59 -4.36 -10.63
C MET A 112 9.47 -4.76 -9.68
N TYR A 113 8.73 -5.82 -10.02
CA TYR A 113 7.71 -6.39 -9.14
C TYR A 113 8.23 -7.65 -8.44
N LEU A 114 8.03 -7.75 -7.12
CA LEU A 114 8.47 -8.88 -6.29
C LEU A 114 7.32 -9.39 -5.42
N CYS A 115 7.09 -10.70 -5.43
CA CYS A 115 6.10 -11.34 -4.58
C CYS A 115 6.72 -11.61 -3.20
N GLN A 116 6.38 -10.78 -2.21
CA GLN A 116 6.88 -10.90 -0.83
C GLN A 116 5.82 -10.45 0.18
N ASP A 117 5.82 -11.08 1.34
CA ASP A 117 5.12 -10.58 2.52
C ASP A 117 5.91 -9.40 3.12
N MET A 118 5.25 -8.29 3.41
CA MET A 118 5.90 -7.11 3.99
C MET A 118 6.53 -7.38 5.37
N ARG A 119 6.02 -8.36 6.11
CA ARG A 119 6.56 -8.81 7.39
C ARG A 119 7.93 -9.50 7.25
N GLU A 120 8.22 -10.02 6.05
CA GLU A 120 9.47 -10.71 5.70
C GLU A 120 10.30 -9.91 4.68
N LEU A 121 10.03 -8.60 4.52
CA LEU A 121 10.70 -7.73 3.54
C LEU A 121 12.20 -7.95 3.49
N GLU A 122 12.73 -8.28 2.30
CA GLU A 122 14.13 -8.47 2.01
C GLU A 122 14.49 -7.85 0.66
N LEU A 123 15.41 -6.87 0.66
CA LEU A 123 15.89 -6.17 -0.53
C LEU A 123 17.39 -6.32 -0.68
N TYR A 124 17.87 -6.23 -1.93
CA TYR A 124 19.30 -6.26 -2.24
C TYR A 124 19.95 -4.87 -2.27
N CYS A 125 19.16 -3.81 -2.15
CA CYS A 125 19.61 -2.41 -2.16
C CYS A 125 18.84 -1.60 -1.11
N THR A 126 19.27 -0.36 -0.90
CA THR A 126 18.48 0.62 -0.16
C THR A 126 17.55 1.38 -1.10
N VAL A 127 16.48 1.97 -0.55
CA VAL A 127 15.49 2.77 -1.28
C VAL A 127 15.35 4.14 -0.63
N GLY A 128 15.15 5.18 -1.42
CA GLY A 128 15.03 6.54 -0.89
C GLY A 128 13.71 6.81 -0.20
N THR A 129 12.65 6.15 -0.64
CA THR A 129 11.30 6.27 -0.08
C THR A 129 10.58 4.92 -0.12
N VAL A 130 9.82 4.63 0.91
CA VAL A 130 8.82 3.54 0.92
C VAL A 130 7.46 4.20 1.04
N VAL A 131 6.55 3.86 0.14
CA VAL A 131 5.11 4.17 0.23
C VAL A 131 4.36 2.87 0.53
N CYS A 132 3.34 2.94 1.39
CA CYS A 132 2.48 1.80 1.71
C CYS A 132 1.09 2.34 2.00
N VAL A 133 0.25 2.42 0.98
CA VAL A 133 -1.07 3.06 1.05
C VAL A 133 -2.18 2.06 0.75
N CYS A 134 -3.41 2.54 0.82
CA CYS A 134 -4.60 1.69 0.66
C CYS A 134 -4.73 0.63 1.75
N ASP A 135 -4.54 1.08 3.02
CA ASP A 135 -4.72 0.28 4.25
C ASP A 135 -3.97 -1.06 4.31
N SER A 136 -2.91 -1.21 3.50
CA SER A 136 -2.09 -2.43 3.49
C SER A 136 -1.49 -2.77 4.86
N ILE A 137 -1.15 -1.77 5.67
CA ILE A 137 -0.64 -1.95 7.05
C ILE A 137 -1.69 -2.59 7.98
N ASN A 138 -2.98 -2.39 7.73
CA ASN A 138 -4.03 -2.98 8.56
C ASN A 138 -4.10 -4.52 8.49
N TYR A 139 -3.47 -5.13 7.49
CA TYR A 139 -3.32 -6.58 7.39
C TYR A 139 -2.25 -7.17 8.32
N VAL A 140 -1.41 -6.35 8.94
CA VAL A 140 -0.46 -6.79 9.96
C VAL A 140 -1.15 -6.70 11.32
N LEU A 141 -1.57 -7.83 11.89
CA LEU A 141 -2.51 -7.88 13.01
C LEU A 141 -1.85 -7.77 14.39
N GLU A 142 -0.57 -8.14 14.53
CA GLU A 142 0.11 -8.23 15.82
C GLU A 142 1.13 -7.09 16.02
N ASP A 143 1.19 -6.51 17.22
CA ASP A 143 2.09 -5.40 17.56
C ASP A 143 3.55 -5.69 17.21
N GLU A 144 4.02 -6.89 17.54
CA GLU A 144 5.38 -7.33 17.31
C GLU A 144 5.70 -7.43 15.81
N GLU A 145 4.73 -7.87 15.00
CA GLU A 145 4.88 -7.95 13.55
C GLU A 145 4.93 -6.56 12.91
N VAL A 146 4.09 -5.61 13.36
CA VAL A 146 4.15 -4.21 12.89
C VAL A 146 5.50 -3.60 13.20
N ILE A 147 5.99 -3.75 14.44
CA ILE A 147 7.28 -3.22 14.86
C ILE A 147 8.41 -3.84 14.03
N GLU A 148 8.37 -5.14 13.78
CA GLU A 148 9.41 -5.82 12.99
C GLU A 148 9.37 -5.41 11.51
N THR A 149 8.18 -5.29 10.91
CA THR A 149 7.99 -4.76 9.57
C THR A 149 8.58 -3.34 9.46
N PHE A 150 8.28 -2.47 10.41
CA PHE A 150 8.81 -1.10 10.41
C PHE A 150 10.33 -1.05 10.62
N LYS A 151 10.91 -1.97 11.42
CA LYS A 151 12.38 -2.11 11.54
C LYS A 151 13.02 -2.53 10.21
N ARG A 152 12.40 -3.47 9.49
CA ARG A 152 12.88 -3.89 8.16
C ARG A 152 12.82 -2.73 7.17
N ILE A 153 11.72 -2.00 7.14
CA ILE A 153 11.58 -0.78 6.32
C ILE A 153 12.70 0.22 6.69
N ASN A 154 12.89 0.52 7.98
CA ASN A 154 13.96 1.42 8.43
C ASN A 154 15.35 0.94 7.99
N ASN A 155 15.59 -0.38 8.02
CA ASN A 155 16.86 -0.97 7.59
C ASN A 155 17.11 -0.80 6.08
N TYR A 156 16.08 -0.82 5.25
CA TYR A 156 16.22 -0.67 3.79
C TYR A 156 16.10 0.77 3.31
N LEU A 157 15.58 1.69 4.12
CA LEU A 157 15.59 3.11 3.76
C LEU A 157 17.00 3.63 3.64
N PHE A 158 17.27 4.45 2.61
CA PHE A 158 18.47 5.24 2.49
C PHE A 158 18.57 6.27 3.64
N PRO A 159 19.76 6.72 4.07
CA PRO A 159 19.88 7.73 5.13
C PRO A 159 18.99 8.94 4.88
N LYS A 160 18.10 9.26 5.82
CA LYS A 160 17.05 10.28 5.76
C LYS A 160 15.90 10.00 4.80
N GLY A 161 15.80 8.78 4.28
CA GLY A 161 14.67 8.32 3.47
C GLY A 161 13.34 8.41 4.21
N LEU A 162 12.25 8.42 3.47
CA LEU A 162 10.90 8.51 4.03
C LEU A 162 10.18 7.16 4.00
N PHE A 163 9.40 6.93 5.01
CA PHE A 163 8.32 5.95 5.02
C PHE A 163 6.99 6.69 5.14
N ILE A 164 6.16 6.56 4.11
CA ILE A 164 4.84 7.19 4.00
C ILE A 164 3.82 6.07 3.92
N PHE A 165 2.92 5.99 4.88
CA PHE A 165 1.90 4.94 4.90
C PHE A 165 0.58 5.47 5.42
N ASP A 166 -0.50 4.84 5.00
CA ASP A 166 -1.80 5.08 5.60
C ASP A 166 -2.26 3.87 6.42
N PHE A 167 -3.24 4.11 7.26
CA PHE A 167 -3.94 3.09 8.00
C PHE A 167 -5.36 3.52 8.36
N ASN A 168 -6.27 2.55 8.35
CA ASN A 168 -7.61 2.71 8.87
C ASN A 168 -7.58 2.69 10.40
N THR A 169 -8.27 3.65 10.99
CA THR A 169 -8.34 3.78 12.44
C THR A 169 -9.32 2.79 13.05
N ASP A 170 -9.14 2.54 14.33
CA ASP A 170 -10.10 1.82 15.17
C ASP A 170 -11.52 2.43 15.09
N TYR A 171 -11.61 3.77 15.05
CA TYR A 171 -12.87 4.49 14.88
C TYR A 171 -13.60 4.10 13.58
N LYS A 172 -12.89 3.96 12.47
CA LYS A 172 -13.50 3.57 11.20
C LYS A 172 -14.18 2.21 11.29
N TYR A 173 -13.50 1.22 11.88
CA TYR A 173 -14.09 -0.12 11.98
C TYR A 173 -15.18 -0.19 13.03
N ALA A 174 -15.00 0.45 14.20
CA ALA A 174 -15.97 0.39 15.29
C ALA A 174 -17.26 1.19 15.00
N GLU A 175 -17.13 2.40 14.46
CA GLU A 175 -18.23 3.37 14.44
C GLU A 175 -18.77 3.62 13.02
N VAL A 176 -17.96 3.42 11.96
CA VAL A 176 -18.36 3.75 10.59
C VAL A 176 -18.73 2.50 9.80
N ILE A 177 -17.83 1.52 9.74
CA ILE A 177 -18.07 0.25 9.05
C ILE A 177 -18.91 -0.68 9.93
N GLY A 178 -18.46 -0.93 11.19
CA GLY A 178 -19.15 -1.79 12.14
C GLY A 178 -19.53 -3.15 11.55
N ASP A 179 -20.69 -3.65 11.94
CA ASP A 179 -21.27 -4.90 11.42
C ASP A 179 -22.17 -4.63 10.20
N THR A 180 -21.67 -3.85 9.23
CA THR A 180 -22.45 -3.48 8.05
C THR A 180 -22.18 -4.40 6.87
N THR A 181 -23.16 -4.49 5.99
CA THR A 181 -23.00 -5.11 4.67
C THR A 181 -22.92 -4.02 3.62
N ILE A 182 -21.83 -4.00 2.85
CA ILE A 182 -21.64 -3.12 1.71
C ILE A 182 -21.79 -3.96 0.44
N ALA A 183 -22.55 -3.49 -0.54
CA ALA A 183 -22.74 -4.21 -1.78
C ALA A 183 -22.71 -3.24 -2.95
N GLU A 184 -22.08 -3.66 -4.03
CA GLU A 184 -22.08 -2.95 -5.29
C GLU A 184 -22.45 -3.89 -6.43
N ASN A 185 -23.26 -3.39 -7.36
CA ASN A 185 -23.71 -4.16 -8.51
C ASN A 185 -23.43 -3.36 -9.78
N ARG A 186 -22.60 -3.94 -10.66
CA ARG A 186 -22.25 -3.41 -11.99
C ARG A 186 -22.74 -4.35 -13.07
N GLU A 187 -22.50 -4.02 -14.33
CA GLU A 187 -22.97 -4.82 -15.46
C GLU A 187 -22.26 -6.19 -15.52
N ASP A 188 -20.93 -6.21 -15.32
CA ASP A 188 -20.10 -7.40 -15.49
C ASP A 188 -19.61 -8.01 -14.18
N CYS A 189 -19.70 -7.27 -13.07
CA CYS A 189 -19.29 -7.76 -11.76
C CYS A 189 -20.16 -7.21 -10.62
N SER A 190 -20.12 -7.88 -9.49
CA SER A 190 -20.80 -7.44 -8.27
C SER A 190 -20.09 -7.97 -7.06
N PHE A 191 -20.15 -7.27 -5.93
CA PHE A 191 -19.69 -7.80 -4.67
C PHE A 191 -20.71 -7.60 -3.53
N ILE A 192 -20.57 -8.46 -2.52
CA ILE A 192 -21.19 -8.33 -1.21
C ILE A 192 -20.08 -8.44 -0.19
N TRP A 193 -19.90 -7.40 0.60
CA TRP A 193 -18.87 -7.27 1.63
C TRP A 193 -19.56 -7.20 2.99
N GLU A 194 -19.47 -8.28 3.77
CA GLU A 194 -20.07 -8.42 5.09
C GLU A 194 -18.98 -8.23 6.15
N ASN A 195 -19.15 -7.25 7.03
CA ASN A 195 -18.17 -6.88 8.05
C ASN A 195 -18.58 -7.38 9.42
N PHE A 196 -17.61 -7.84 10.22
CA PHE A 196 -17.77 -8.32 11.58
C PHE A 196 -16.63 -7.74 12.44
N TYR A 197 -16.91 -6.69 13.19
CA TYR A 197 -15.91 -6.05 14.03
C TYR A 197 -15.89 -6.61 15.44
N ASP A 198 -14.73 -7.07 15.92
CA ASP A 198 -14.49 -7.49 17.28
C ASP A 198 -13.82 -6.36 18.08
N GLU A 199 -14.57 -5.74 19.00
CA GLU A 199 -14.09 -4.64 19.85
C GLU A 199 -12.95 -5.04 20.81
N GLU A 200 -12.83 -6.34 21.18
CA GLU A 200 -11.79 -6.78 22.14
C GLU A 200 -10.43 -6.91 21.45
N SER A 201 -10.39 -7.45 20.24
CA SER A 201 -9.17 -7.60 19.45
C SER A 201 -8.87 -6.43 18.53
N HIS A 202 -9.82 -5.52 18.31
CA HIS A 202 -9.79 -4.46 17.30
C HIS A 202 -9.66 -4.97 15.85
N ILE A 203 -10.12 -6.19 15.59
CA ILE A 203 -10.06 -6.82 14.28
C ILE A 203 -11.41 -6.72 13.58
N ASN A 204 -11.40 -6.26 12.35
CA ASN A 204 -12.50 -6.38 11.41
C ASN A 204 -12.25 -7.61 10.52
N GLU A 205 -13.05 -8.66 10.71
CA GLU A 205 -13.19 -9.76 9.76
C GLU A 205 -14.20 -9.35 8.71
N TYR A 206 -13.91 -9.55 7.44
CA TYR A 206 -14.91 -9.37 6.41
C TYR A 206 -14.89 -10.48 5.38
N ASP A 207 -16.11 -10.94 5.06
CA ASP A 207 -16.35 -11.88 3.98
C ASP A 207 -16.72 -11.10 2.71
N LEU A 208 -15.90 -11.27 1.69
CA LEU A 208 -16.10 -10.68 0.38
C LEU A 208 -16.60 -11.75 -0.59
N THR A 209 -17.87 -11.66 -0.99
CA THR A 209 -18.43 -12.49 -2.06
C THR A 209 -18.45 -11.68 -3.35
N ILE A 210 -17.78 -12.21 -4.38
CA ILE A 210 -17.59 -11.56 -5.68
C ILE A 210 -18.28 -12.39 -6.75
N PHE A 211 -18.94 -11.73 -7.69
CA PHE A 211 -19.54 -12.34 -8.87
C PHE A 211 -18.92 -11.67 -10.09
N VAL A 212 -18.34 -12.44 -10.99
CA VAL A 212 -17.74 -11.97 -12.23
C VAL A 212 -18.45 -12.66 -13.40
N ARG A 213 -18.87 -11.88 -14.40
CA ARG A 213 -19.52 -12.39 -15.61
C ARG A 213 -18.53 -13.20 -16.43
N GLU A 214 -18.97 -14.32 -17.02
CA GLU A 214 -18.19 -15.07 -17.98
C GLU A 214 -18.12 -14.33 -19.31
N GLU A 215 -16.92 -14.24 -19.89
CA GLU A 215 -16.72 -13.53 -21.17
C GLU A 215 -17.48 -14.18 -22.34
N GLU A 216 -17.64 -15.51 -22.33
CA GLU A 216 -18.25 -16.27 -23.42
C GLU A 216 -19.77 -16.43 -23.30
N ASP A 217 -20.35 -16.19 -22.09
CA ASP A 217 -21.80 -16.36 -21.85
C ASP A 217 -22.30 -15.30 -20.84
N GLU A 218 -23.01 -14.30 -21.36
CA GLU A 218 -23.52 -13.15 -20.60
C GLU A 218 -24.52 -13.51 -19.48
N ASP A 219 -25.07 -14.73 -19.49
CA ASP A 219 -26.01 -15.20 -18.47
C ASP A 219 -25.34 -15.97 -17.31
N ILE A 220 -24.00 -16.21 -17.42
CA ILE A 220 -23.23 -16.96 -16.43
C ILE A 220 -22.36 -16.02 -15.60
N PHE A 221 -22.37 -16.20 -14.29
CA PHE A 221 -21.50 -15.52 -13.33
C PHE A 221 -20.73 -16.55 -12.52
N HIS A 222 -19.42 -16.37 -12.42
CA HIS A 222 -18.59 -17.10 -11.48
C HIS A 222 -18.67 -16.42 -10.11
N ARG A 223 -18.78 -17.22 -9.05
CA ARG A 223 -18.82 -16.73 -7.68
C ARG A 223 -17.56 -17.13 -6.95
N PHE A 224 -16.86 -16.15 -6.41
CA PHE A 224 -15.70 -16.32 -5.54
C PHE A 224 -16.03 -15.82 -4.13
N GLN A 225 -15.24 -16.26 -3.15
CA GLN A 225 -15.39 -15.79 -1.77
C GLN A 225 -14.03 -15.74 -1.10
N GLU A 226 -13.72 -14.60 -0.51
CA GLU A 226 -12.51 -14.37 0.25
C GLU A 226 -12.86 -13.86 1.64
N THR A 227 -12.07 -14.25 2.65
CA THR A 227 -12.19 -13.73 4.01
C THR A 227 -10.92 -12.97 4.34
N HIS A 228 -11.06 -11.74 4.80
CA HIS A 228 -9.96 -10.85 5.15
C HIS A 228 -10.04 -10.45 6.61
N PHE A 229 -8.88 -10.19 7.18
CA PHE A 229 -8.74 -9.69 8.55
C PHE A 229 -7.90 -8.43 8.52
N GLN A 230 -8.46 -7.34 9.05
CA GLN A 230 -7.77 -6.07 9.19
C GLN A 230 -7.91 -5.58 10.62
N ARG A 231 -6.82 -5.07 11.19
CA ARG A 231 -6.82 -4.47 12.53
C ARG A 231 -6.98 -2.96 12.43
N GLY A 232 -7.91 -2.42 13.21
CA GLY A 232 -8.02 -0.97 13.44
C GLY A 232 -6.94 -0.48 14.39
N TYR A 233 -6.25 0.61 14.02
CA TYR A 233 -5.16 1.17 14.83
C TYR A 233 -5.52 2.53 15.40
N LYS A 234 -5.01 2.79 16.61
CA LYS A 234 -5.06 4.13 17.22
C LYS A 234 -3.77 4.89 16.87
N MET A 235 -3.89 6.20 16.67
CA MET A 235 -2.73 7.07 16.40
C MET A 235 -1.59 6.89 17.43
N GLN A 236 -1.91 6.67 18.69
CA GLN A 236 -0.93 6.49 19.74
C GLN A 236 -0.16 5.16 19.64
N GLU A 237 -0.81 4.10 19.16
CA GLU A 237 -0.17 2.80 18.90
C GLU A 237 0.84 2.94 17.77
N MET A 238 0.42 3.55 16.64
CA MET A 238 1.31 3.77 15.50
C MET A 238 2.52 4.64 15.84
N LEU A 239 2.35 5.69 16.63
CA LEU A 239 3.47 6.47 17.14
C LEU A 239 4.42 5.64 18.03
N HIS A 240 3.88 4.71 18.81
CA HIS A 240 4.68 3.78 19.59
C HIS A 240 5.47 2.82 18.69
N PHE A 241 4.84 2.24 17.66
CA PHE A 241 5.47 1.30 16.73
C PHE A 241 6.59 1.96 15.94
N VAL A 242 6.35 3.14 15.37
CA VAL A 242 7.35 3.96 14.66
C VAL A 242 8.57 4.21 15.54
N LYS A 243 8.35 4.63 16.78
CA LYS A 243 9.43 4.88 17.74
C LYS A 243 10.18 3.59 18.10
N SER A 244 9.47 2.49 18.31
CA SER A 244 10.05 1.19 18.67
C SER A 244 10.86 0.59 17.51
N ALA A 245 10.50 0.91 16.28
CA ALA A 245 11.25 0.57 15.07
C ALA A 245 12.48 1.46 14.83
N GLY A 246 12.69 2.48 15.68
CA GLY A 246 13.84 3.38 15.58
C GLY A 246 13.69 4.42 14.47
N MET A 247 12.48 4.77 14.04
CA MET A 247 12.22 5.85 13.09
C MET A 247 11.80 7.13 13.78
N ASP A 248 11.98 8.26 13.11
CA ASP A 248 11.46 9.55 13.56
C ASP A 248 10.09 9.82 12.90
N PHE A 249 9.08 10.13 13.71
CA PHE A 249 7.82 10.67 13.26
C PHE A 249 8.01 12.09 12.71
N VAL A 250 7.49 12.40 11.52
CA VAL A 250 7.56 13.73 10.92
C VAL A 250 6.24 14.47 11.12
N PHE A 251 5.17 13.96 10.51
CA PHE A 251 3.80 14.46 10.73
C PHE A 251 2.78 13.40 10.29
N ALA A 252 1.51 13.65 10.60
CA ALA A 252 0.38 12.88 10.08
C ALA A 252 -0.76 13.82 9.74
N ILE A 253 -1.58 13.40 8.79
CA ILE A 253 -2.80 14.09 8.36
C ILE A 253 -3.96 13.11 8.25
N ASP A 254 -5.16 13.62 8.34
CA ASP A 254 -6.36 12.91 7.93
C ASP A 254 -6.27 12.67 6.40
N ALA A 255 -6.28 11.41 5.98
CA ALA A 255 -6.00 11.01 4.61
C ALA A 255 -7.11 11.44 3.63
N ASP A 256 -8.32 11.60 4.12
CA ASP A 256 -9.51 11.91 3.29
C ASP A 256 -9.74 13.42 3.17
N THR A 257 -9.45 14.16 4.24
CA THR A 257 -9.70 15.61 4.29
C THR A 257 -8.47 16.49 4.11
N ASN A 258 -7.26 15.92 4.21
CA ASN A 258 -5.98 16.65 4.33
C ASN A 258 -5.88 17.53 5.58
N GLY A 259 -6.77 17.35 6.55
CA GLY A 259 -6.84 18.11 7.79
C GLY A 259 -5.99 17.51 8.91
N GLU A 260 -6.18 18.06 10.11
CA GLU A 260 -5.56 17.53 11.33
C GLU A 260 -6.21 16.19 11.72
N VAL A 261 -5.40 15.25 12.22
CA VAL A 261 -5.89 13.98 12.75
C VAL A 261 -6.67 14.25 14.05
N THR A 262 -7.89 13.71 14.11
CA THR A 262 -8.81 13.82 15.24
C THR A 262 -9.23 12.45 15.75
N GLU A 263 -10.04 12.40 16.83
CA GLU A 263 -10.58 11.16 17.36
C GLU A 263 -11.59 10.47 16.41
N ILE A 264 -12.11 11.20 15.43
CA ILE A 264 -13.07 10.70 14.42
C ILE A 264 -12.46 10.58 13.02
N THR A 265 -11.14 10.70 12.89
CA THR A 265 -10.46 10.45 11.63
C THR A 265 -10.56 8.97 11.27
N GLU A 266 -11.07 8.68 10.07
CA GLU A 266 -11.27 7.31 9.60
C GLU A 266 -9.99 6.68 9.07
N ARG A 267 -9.17 7.47 8.35
CA ARG A 267 -7.91 7.03 7.76
C ARG A 267 -6.83 8.09 7.96
N VAL A 268 -5.68 7.66 8.44
CA VAL A 268 -4.53 8.53 8.73
C VAL A 268 -3.44 8.26 7.71
N LEU A 269 -2.90 9.31 7.09
CA LEU A 269 -1.64 9.25 6.34
C LEU A 269 -0.50 9.71 7.26
N MET A 270 0.46 8.82 7.52
CA MET A 270 1.58 9.07 8.42
C MET A 270 2.89 9.11 7.67
N ILE A 271 3.72 10.10 7.99
CA ILE A 271 5.03 10.31 7.40
C ILE A 271 6.10 10.13 8.47
N CYS A 272 7.03 9.22 8.20
CA CYS A 272 8.14 8.88 9.07
C CYS A 272 9.46 8.99 8.32
N ARG A 273 10.55 9.09 9.05
CA ARG A 273 11.90 9.25 8.49
C ARG A 273 12.84 8.21 9.06
N GLU A 274 13.70 7.70 8.19
CA GLU A 274 14.83 6.85 8.60
C GLU A 274 15.66 7.53 9.68
N LYS A 275 16.11 6.72 10.65
CA LYS A 275 17.01 7.13 11.70
C LYS A 275 17.97 6.00 12.03
N GLY A 276 19.23 6.36 12.15
CA GLY A 276 20.27 5.44 12.66
C GLY A 276 21.39 5.15 11.66
N LYS A 277 21.34 5.74 10.47
CA LYS A 277 22.39 5.63 9.46
C LYS A 277 23.14 6.94 9.25
#